data_3706bc8f36135b9a9f1de748a428e947
#
_entry.id   3706bc8f36135b9a9f1de748a428e947
#
_cell.length_a   1.000
_cell.length_b   1.000
_cell.length_c   1.000
_cell.angle_alpha   90.00
_cell.angle_beta   90.00
_cell.angle_gamma   90.00
#
_symmetry.space_group_name_H-M   'P 1'
#
loop_
_entity.id
_entity.type
_entity.pdbx_description
1 polymer ?
#
loop_
_entity_poly.entity_id
_entity_poly.type
_entity_poly.pdbx_seq_one_letter_code
_entity_poly.pdbx_strand_id
1 'polypeptide(L)'
;MATPSLSQARSHYNRQRRISAAALVAVRRLFQRRAPLLEIASTVSAYQLASASASAQSVAAFAGDIAPLTAPAAFAGVSSAGFPITEPIIATIDRFIPAPVEPLPDAWWADAVEFMGAVEQLIVSEVQDAGRAASQVEMTARPDWTNYVRMLNPPSCARCAILAGRIYRDLDAFQRHPLCDCVMVPVTSWQDAHDEGLIVSPATLLERGQLRGLSKADERAVRDGADLGEVVNATGGTSAPGITKGYRTDLFGHRVKATHYGTTKRSAWRKANPSRLVRLRPETIYDIARDHSDAIRLLRLYGYLK
;
A
#
# COMPACT_ATOMS: atom_id res chain seq x y z
N MET A 1 7.68 -6.33 27.97
CA MET A 1 7.78 -5.08 27.15
C MET A 1 6.41 -4.41 27.08
N ALA A 2 6.32 -3.10 26.85
CA ALA A 2 5.05 -2.39 26.75
C ALA A 2 4.75 -2.01 25.29
N THR A 3 3.47 -1.96 24.92
CA THR A 3 3.03 -1.39 23.65
C THR A 3 3.47 0.09 23.59
N PRO A 4 4.10 0.56 22.49
CA PRO A 4 4.50 1.96 22.40
C PRO A 4 3.31 2.90 22.35
N SER A 5 3.46 4.09 22.89
CA SER A 5 2.43 5.11 22.82
C SER A 5 2.17 5.59 21.40
N LEU A 6 0.98 6.13 21.14
CA LEU A 6 0.65 6.75 19.86
C LEU A 6 1.66 7.83 19.44
N SER A 7 2.21 8.60 20.40
CA SER A 7 3.23 9.63 20.16
C SER A 7 4.54 9.02 19.63
N GLN A 8 5.00 7.93 20.23
CA GLN A 8 6.20 7.21 19.79
C GLN A 8 5.99 6.62 18.38
N ALA A 9 4.86 5.97 18.14
CA ALA A 9 4.50 5.41 16.85
C ALA A 9 4.42 6.49 15.75
N ARG A 10 3.82 7.66 16.05
CA ARG A 10 3.80 8.82 15.14
C ARG A 10 5.18 9.38 14.86
N SER A 11 6.06 9.43 15.84
CA SER A 11 7.44 9.87 15.66
C SER A 11 8.18 8.94 14.70
N HIS A 12 8.04 7.63 14.87
CA HIS A 12 8.58 6.62 13.95
C HIS A 12 8.02 6.82 12.53
N TYR A 13 6.70 6.88 12.36
CA TYR A 13 6.05 7.13 11.08
C TYR A 13 6.59 8.39 10.38
N ASN A 14 6.63 9.51 11.10
CA ASN A 14 7.06 10.79 10.56
C ASN A 14 8.54 10.79 10.16
N ARG A 15 9.39 10.04 10.88
CA ARG A 15 10.80 9.86 10.53
C ARG A 15 10.93 9.10 9.22
N GLN A 16 10.24 7.99 9.05
CA GLN A 16 10.23 7.20 7.83
C GLN A 16 9.77 8.02 6.62
N ARG A 17 8.69 8.77 6.79
CA ARG A 17 8.15 9.63 5.74
C ARG A 17 9.13 10.73 5.31
N ARG A 18 9.83 11.35 6.27
CA ARG A 18 10.86 12.36 5.95
C ARG A 18 12.03 11.78 5.17
N ILE A 19 12.50 10.60 5.56
CA ILE A 19 13.58 9.90 4.85
C ILE A 19 13.17 9.59 3.41
N SER A 20 11.99 9.03 3.19
CA SER A 20 11.48 8.71 1.84
C SER A 20 11.29 9.97 0.98
N ALA A 21 10.79 11.06 1.55
CA ALA A 21 10.65 12.32 0.85
C ALA A 21 12.01 12.93 0.46
N ALA A 22 13.01 12.85 1.35
CA ALA A 22 14.36 13.30 1.06
C ALA A 22 15.03 12.47 -0.03
N ALA A 23 14.85 11.14 -0.01
CA ALA A 23 15.30 10.23 -1.05
C ALA A 23 14.74 10.62 -2.42
N LEU A 24 13.44 10.87 -2.47
CA LEU A 24 12.76 11.27 -3.70
C LEU A 24 13.35 12.56 -4.28
N VAL A 25 13.54 13.59 -3.44
CA VAL A 25 14.13 14.87 -3.88
C VAL A 25 15.57 14.67 -4.39
N ALA A 26 16.38 13.87 -3.69
CA ALA A 26 17.74 13.59 -4.10
C ALA A 26 17.80 12.87 -5.45
N VAL A 27 17.01 11.81 -5.60
CA VAL A 27 16.99 11.00 -6.82
C VAL A 27 16.43 11.78 -8.02
N ARG A 28 15.37 12.59 -7.83
CA ARG A 28 14.89 13.49 -8.89
C ARG A 28 15.99 14.40 -9.44
N ARG A 29 16.80 15.00 -8.58
CA ARG A 29 17.93 15.84 -8.98
C ARG A 29 18.98 15.06 -9.78
N LEU A 30 19.24 13.80 -9.40
CA LEU A 30 20.17 12.94 -10.12
C LEU A 30 19.66 12.63 -11.54
N PHE A 31 18.39 12.29 -11.70
CA PHE A 31 17.79 12.08 -13.02
C PHE A 31 17.80 13.36 -13.87
N GLN A 32 17.46 14.51 -13.28
CA GLN A 32 17.47 15.80 -13.98
C GLN A 32 18.87 16.16 -14.57
N ARG A 33 19.95 15.81 -13.86
CA ARG A 33 21.31 16.04 -14.33
C ARG A 33 21.93 14.84 -15.06
N ARG A 34 21.14 13.81 -15.37
CA ARG A 34 21.60 12.58 -16.05
C ARG A 34 22.77 11.90 -15.34
N ALA A 35 22.70 11.80 -14.02
CA ALA A 35 23.75 11.17 -13.22
C ALA A 35 23.96 9.69 -13.61
N PRO A 36 25.19 9.18 -13.46
CA PRO A 36 25.48 7.78 -13.69
C PRO A 36 24.60 6.86 -12.81
N LEU A 37 24.21 5.69 -13.34
CA LEU A 37 23.38 4.70 -12.65
C LEU A 37 23.93 4.35 -11.26
N LEU A 38 25.26 4.17 -11.14
CA LEU A 38 25.89 3.85 -9.86
C LEU A 38 25.72 4.95 -8.81
N GLU A 39 25.69 6.22 -9.23
CA GLU A 39 25.42 7.33 -8.32
C GLU A 39 23.96 7.35 -7.84
N ILE A 40 23.02 7.05 -8.73
CA ILE A 40 21.61 6.90 -8.38
C ILE A 40 21.44 5.74 -7.40
N ALA A 41 22.01 4.57 -7.72
CA ALA A 41 21.93 3.38 -6.88
C ALA A 41 22.58 3.58 -5.50
N SER A 42 23.75 4.20 -5.43
CA SER A 42 24.42 4.53 -4.16
C SER A 42 23.59 5.48 -3.30
N THR A 43 22.95 6.47 -3.94
CA THR A 43 22.07 7.40 -3.25
C THR A 43 20.84 6.68 -2.67
N VAL A 44 20.20 5.80 -3.45
CA VAL A 44 19.08 4.99 -2.96
C VAL A 44 19.53 4.10 -1.80
N SER A 45 20.66 3.43 -1.92
CA SER A 45 21.27 2.58 -0.87
C SER A 45 21.51 3.36 0.42
N ALA A 46 22.01 4.60 0.33
CA ALA A 46 22.20 5.45 1.49
C ALA A 46 20.87 5.79 2.21
N TYR A 47 19.80 6.04 1.46
CA TYR A 47 18.47 6.27 2.03
C TYR A 47 17.81 4.98 2.55
N GLN A 48 18.06 3.83 1.94
CA GLN A 48 17.68 2.53 2.50
C GLN A 48 18.36 2.30 3.85
N LEU A 49 19.67 2.55 3.95
CA LEU A 49 20.41 2.47 5.21
C LEU A 49 19.83 3.42 6.27
N ALA A 50 19.55 4.66 5.91
CA ALA A 50 18.96 5.65 6.82
C ALA A 50 17.56 5.20 7.31
N SER A 51 16.72 4.67 6.41
CA SER A 51 15.39 4.15 6.73
C SER A 51 15.47 2.92 7.66
N ALA A 52 16.32 1.96 7.33
CA ALA A 52 16.56 0.76 8.14
C ALA A 52 17.11 1.11 9.53
N SER A 53 18.11 1.99 9.60
CA SER A 53 18.70 2.44 10.87
C SER A 53 17.67 3.15 11.75
N ALA A 54 16.87 4.06 11.18
CA ALA A 54 15.84 4.76 11.90
C ALA A 54 14.72 3.83 12.40
N SER A 55 14.38 2.80 11.61
CA SER A 55 13.41 1.78 12.00
C SER A 55 13.90 0.91 13.14
N ALA A 56 15.09 0.33 12.99
CA ALA A 56 15.71 -0.52 14.02
C ALA A 56 15.85 0.24 15.35
N GLN A 57 16.34 1.49 15.31
CA GLN A 57 16.44 2.35 16.50
C GLN A 57 15.08 2.63 17.14
N SER A 58 14.04 2.89 16.33
CA SER A 58 12.69 3.14 16.87
C SER A 58 12.14 1.90 17.57
N VAL A 59 12.28 0.72 16.95
CA VAL A 59 11.82 -0.56 17.54
C VAL A 59 12.62 -0.91 18.80
N ALA A 60 13.94 -0.70 18.81
CA ALA A 60 14.77 -0.87 20.00
C ALA A 60 14.31 0.09 21.14
N ALA A 61 14.07 1.35 20.82
CA ALA A 61 13.59 2.34 21.79
C ALA A 61 12.18 2.01 22.35
N PHE A 62 11.29 1.38 21.56
CA PHE A 62 10.01 0.88 22.06
C PHE A 62 10.19 -0.23 23.10
N ALA A 63 11.28 -1.00 22.99
CA ALA A 63 11.65 -2.03 23.98
C ALA A 63 12.35 -1.45 25.21
N GLY A 64 12.70 -0.17 25.20
CA GLY A 64 13.53 0.47 26.25
C GLY A 64 15.04 0.24 26.04
N ASP A 65 15.44 -0.27 24.87
CA ASP A 65 16.84 -0.51 24.55
C ASP A 65 17.52 0.72 23.95
N ILE A 66 18.83 0.88 24.22
CA ILE A 66 19.64 1.98 23.69
C ILE A 66 20.07 1.72 22.26
N ALA A 67 20.31 0.44 21.91
CA ALA A 67 20.85 0.04 20.62
C ALA A 67 20.01 -1.06 19.97
N PRO A 68 19.89 -1.06 18.62
CA PRO A 68 19.23 -2.13 17.89
C PRO A 68 20.07 -3.43 17.92
N LEU A 69 19.38 -4.56 17.81
CA LEU A 69 19.98 -5.90 17.66
C LEU A 69 20.32 -6.22 16.21
N THR A 70 19.63 -5.60 15.26
CA THR A 70 19.82 -5.83 13.83
C THR A 70 20.92 -4.95 13.25
N ALA A 71 21.54 -5.45 12.17
CA ALA A 71 22.49 -4.69 11.36
C ALA A 71 21.77 -3.95 10.21
N PRO A 72 21.48 -2.64 10.29
CA PRO A 72 20.72 -1.93 9.27
C PRO A 72 21.36 -1.96 7.88
N ALA A 73 22.69 -2.11 7.81
CA ALA A 73 23.44 -2.19 6.56
C ALA A 73 23.01 -3.39 5.68
N ALA A 74 22.46 -4.45 6.27
CA ALA A 74 21.98 -5.61 5.53
C ALA A 74 20.78 -5.29 4.61
N PHE A 75 20.10 -4.15 4.81
CA PHE A 75 18.95 -3.71 4.02
C PHE A 75 19.32 -2.61 3.00
N ALA A 76 20.59 -2.26 2.88
CA ALA A 76 21.05 -1.23 1.95
C ALA A 76 21.61 -1.86 0.66
N GLY A 77 21.28 -1.27 -0.48
CA GLY A 77 21.74 -1.75 -1.79
C GLY A 77 21.01 -2.98 -2.32
N VAL A 78 19.99 -3.45 -1.61
CA VAL A 78 19.18 -4.63 -1.97
C VAL A 78 17.72 -4.18 -2.12
N SER A 79 17.07 -4.63 -3.18
CA SER A 79 15.63 -4.38 -3.40
C SER A 79 14.77 -5.25 -2.48
N SER A 80 13.52 -4.88 -2.34
CA SER A 80 12.52 -5.67 -1.60
C SER A 80 12.28 -7.08 -2.17
N ALA A 81 12.72 -7.34 -3.40
CA ALA A 81 12.69 -8.64 -4.05
C ALA A 81 13.99 -9.46 -3.88
N GLY A 82 14.98 -8.91 -3.15
CA GLY A 82 16.26 -9.59 -2.88
C GLY A 82 17.34 -9.43 -3.95
N PHE A 83 17.12 -8.60 -4.97
CA PHE A 83 18.10 -8.31 -6.03
C PHE A 83 18.91 -7.04 -5.70
N PRO A 84 20.11 -6.85 -6.31
CA PRO A 84 20.79 -5.57 -6.24
C PRO A 84 19.86 -4.42 -6.64
N ILE A 85 19.92 -3.30 -5.94
CA ILE A 85 19.01 -2.15 -6.18
C ILE A 85 19.15 -1.55 -7.60
N THR A 86 20.27 -1.79 -8.26
CA THR A 86 20.50 -1.42 -9.66
C THR A 86 19.51 -2.09 -10.62
N GLU A 87 19.13 -3.35 -10.35
CA GLU A 87 18.25 -4.10 -11.25
C GLU A 87 16.85 -3.50 -11.40
N PRO A 88 16.09 -3.20 -10.33
CA PRO A 88 14.78 -2.57 -10.50
C PRO A 88 14.88 -1.14 -11.02
N ILE A 89 15.99 -0.41 -10.79
CA ILE A 89 16.24 0.89 -11.39
C ILE A 89 16.40 0.75 -12.91
N ILE A 90 17.26 -0.18 -13.37
CA ILE A 90 17.46 -0.49 -14.80
C ILE A 90 16.12 -0.90 -15.43
N ALA A 91 15.42 -1.86 -14.84
CA ALA A 91 14.14 -2.32 -15.36
C ALA A 91 13.08 -1.20 -15.46
N THR A 92 13.14 -0.21 -14.57
CA THR A 92 12.28 0.97 -14.64
C THR A 92 12.70 1.89 -15.78
N ILE A 93 14.00 2.09 -15.98
CA ILE A 93 14.54 2.89 -17.09
C ILE A 93 14.19 2.23 -18.43
N ASP A 94 14.49 0.95 -18.60
CA ASP A 94 14.30 0.19 -19.84
C ASP A 94 12.82 0.13 -20.28
N ARG A 95 11.91 0.17 -19.31
CA ARG A 95 10.47 0.20 -19.60
C ARG A 95 10.02 1.45 -20.37
N PHE A 96 10.70 2.58 -20.13
CA PHE A 96 10.32 3.88 -20.70
C PHE A 96 11.31 4.37 -21.75
N ILE A 97 12.54 3.87 -21.72
CA ILE A 97 13.62 4.23 -22.64
C ILE A 97 14.09 2.93 -23.31
N PRO A 98 13.45 2.49 -24.40
CA PRO A 98 13.90 1.33 -25.14
C PRO A 98 15.30 1.54 -25.67
N ALA A 99 16.15 0.51 -25.54
CA ALA A 99 17.60 0.43 -25.78
C ALA A 99 18.20 1.31 -26.91
N PRO A 100 19.49 1.61 -26.89
CA PRO A 100 20.09 2.92 -27.06
C PRO A 100 19.73 3.54 -28.41
N VAL A 101 18.80 4.47 -28.39
CA VAL A 101 18.62 5.43 -29.49
C VAL A 101 19.39 6.68 -29.07
N GLU A 102 20.58 6.85 -29.61
CA GLU A 102 21.28 8.12 -29.52
C GLU A 102 21.10 8.89 -30.85
N PRO A 103 20.70 10.16 -30.77
CA PRO A 103 20.26 10.96 -29.61
C PRO A 103 18.83 10.57 -29.16
N LEU A 104 18.54 10.69 -27.84
CA LEU A 104 17.19 10.52 -27.32
C LEU A 104 16.22 11.43 -28.09
N PRO A 105 15.11 10.91 -28.64
CA PRO A 105 14.14 11.71 -29.37
C PRO A 105 13.64 12.88 -28.53
N ASP A 106 13.36 14.04 -29.13
CA ASP A 106 12.74 15.18 -28.43
C ASP A 106 11.39 14.79 -27.78
N ALA A 107 10.70 13.80 -28.34
CA ALA A 107 9.48 13.20 -27.79
C ALA A 107 9.67 12.49 -26.41
N TRP A 108 10.91 12.20 -25.99
CA TRP A 108 11.20 11.61 -24.68
C TRP A 108 10.63 12.45 -23.52
N TRP A 109 10.56 13.76 -23.69
CA TRP A 109 9.99 14.68 -22.69
C TRP A 109 8.47 14.55 -22.56
N ALA A 110 7.77 14.02 -23.56
CA ALA A 110 6.31 13.80 -23.48
C ALA A 110 5.94 12.71 -22.47
N ASP A 111 6.80 11.70 -22.29
CA ASP A 111 6.60 10.59 -21.36
C ASP A 111 7.30 10.82 -20.03
N ALA A 112 7.98 11.95 -19.85
CA ALA A 112 8.76 12.25 -18.63
C ALA A 112 7.94 12.21 -17.35
N VAL A 113 6.66 12.55 -17.40
CA VAL A 113 5.74 12.51 -16.24
C VAL A 113 5.48 11.08 -15.79
N GLU A 114 5.21 10.16 -16.72
CA GLU A 114 4.96 8.75 -16.40
C GLU A 114 6.25 8.06 -15.94
N PHE A 115 7.37 8.32 -16.60
CA PHE A 115 8.68 7.83 -16.20
C PHE A 115 9.05 8.29 -14.78
N MET A 116 8.97 9.59 -14.51
CA MET A 116 9.27 10.11 -13.18
C MET A 116 8.30 9.57 -12.13
N GLY A 117 7.03 9.37 -12.46
CA GLY A 117 6.06 8.72 -11.59
C GLY A 117 6.45 7.28 -11.23
N ALA A 118 6.96 6.52 -12.21
CA ALA A 118 7.45 5.14 -11.97
C ALA A 118 8.73 5.13 -11.13
N VAL A 119 9.67 6.04 -11.39
CA VAL A 119 10.88 6.23 -10.57
C VAL A 119 10.50 6.58 -9.13
N GLU A 120 9.60 7.55 -8.92
CA GLU A 120 9.13 7.93 -7.60
C GLU A 120 8.52 6.77 -6.84
N GLN A 121 7.66 6.01 -7.53
CA GLN A 121 7.03 4.82 -6.97
C GLN A 121 8.06 3.78 -6.55
N LEU A 122 9.08 3.51 -7.37
CA LEU A 122 10.16 2.60 -7.06
C LEU A 122 10.93 3.09 -5.82
N ILE A 123 11.46 4.31 -5.86
CA ILE A 123 12.37 4.83 -4.83
C ILE A 123 11.67 4.90 -3.47
N VAL A 124 10.46 5.46 -3.42
CA VAL A 124 9.69 5.55 -2.16
C VAL A 124 9.40 4.16 -1.61
N SER A 125 9.03 3.20 -2.48
CA SER A 125 8.74 1.83 -2.05
C SER A 125 9.98 1.15 -1.49
N GLU A 126 11.11 1.17 -2.21
CA GLU A 126 12.34 0.47 -1.81
C GLU A 126 12.96 1.05 -0.54
N VAL A 127 12.92 2.38 -0.36
CA VAL A 127 13.43 3.02 0.86
C VAL A 127 12.55 2.69 2.07
N GLN A 128 11.24 2.68 1.90
CA GLN A 128 10.32 2.33 3.00
C GLN A 128 10.34 0.84 3.31
N ASP A 129 10.55 -0.01 2.31
CA ASP A 129 10.63 -1.45 2.52
C ASP A 129 11.88 -1.86 3.27
N ALA A 130 13.00 -1.20 3.03
CA ALA A 130 14.20 -1.37 3.86
C ALA A 130 13.93 -1.06 5.34
N GLY A 131 13.17 0.02 5.62
CA GLY A 131 12.76 0.35 6.99
C GLY A 131 11.80 -0.68 7.59
N ARG A 132 10.83 -1.18 6.82
CA ARG A 132 9.89 -2.22 7.28
C ARG A 132 10.59 -3.54 7.55
N ALA A 133 11.49 -3.95 6.66
CA ALA A 133 12.28 -5.16 6.84
C ALA A 133 13.15 -5.07 8.11
N ALA A 134 13.82 -3.94 8.32
CA ALA A 134 14.58 -3.71 9.56
C ALA A 134 13.69 -3.71 10.80
N SER A 135 12.49 -3.11 10.75
CA SER A 135 11.52 -3.18 11.87
C SER A 135 11.11 -4.62 12.16
N GLN A 136 10.82 -5.41 11.12
CA GLN A 136 10.39 -6.79 11.29
C GLN A 136 11.50 -7.67 11.89
N VAL A 137 12.73 -7.58 11.37
CA VAL A 137 13.86 -8.34 11.90
C VAL A 137 14.18 -7.90 13.34
N GLU A 138 14.16 -6.60 13.62
CA GLU A 138 14.39 -6.06 14.94
C GLU A 138 13.35 -6.54 15.97
N MET A 139 12.09 -6.62 15.55
CA MET A 139 10.98 -7.14 16.36
C MET A 139 11.13 -8.65 16.58
N THR A 140 11.40 -9.42 15.52
CA THR A 140 11.56 -10.88 15.59
C THR A 140 12.76 -11.29 16.46
N ALA A 141 13.80 -10.44 16.54
CA ALA A 141 14.94 -10.66 17.43
C ALA A 141 14.58 -10.49 18.92
N ARG A 142 13.37 -10.04 19.26
CA ARG A 142 12.87 -9.84 20.62
C ARG A 142 11.70 -10.77 20.90
N PRO A 143 11.89 -11.87 21.64
CA PRO A 143 10.88 -12.92 21.83
C PRO A 143 9.61 -12.44 22.54
N ASP A 144 9.65 -11.30 23.23
CA ASP A 144 8.48 -10.73 23.92
C ASP A 144 7.50 -10.03 22.94
N TRP A 145 7.94 -9.74 21.73
CA TRP A 145 7.09 -9.14 20.70
C TRP A 145 6.73 -10.16 19.63
N THR A 146 5.55 -10.70 19.75
CA THR A 146 4.99 -11.68 18.81
C THR A 146 3.98 -11.08 17.86
N ASN A 147 3.68 -9.78 18.01
CA ASN A 147 2.63 -9.13 17.25
C ASN A 147 3.01 -7.71 16.82
N TYR A 148 2.39 -7.26 15.76
CA TYR A 148 2.46 -5.85 15.32
C TYR A 148 1.12 -5.35 14.79
N VAL A 149 0.99 -4.04 14.74
CA VAL A 149 -0.08 -3.34 14.04
C VAL A 149 0.47 -2.49 12.91
N ARG A 150 -0.39 -2.22 11.95
CA ARG A 150 -0.14 -1.27 10.88
C ARG A 150 -0.51 0.12 11.35
N MET A 151 0.49 0.98 11.56
CA MET A 151 0.27 2.38 11.88
C MET A 151 -0.10 3.16 10.62
N LEU A 152 -1.24 3.84 10.69
CA LEU A 152 -1.70 4.80 9.68
C LEU A 152 -1.46 6.23 10.15
N ASN A 153 -1.34 7.15 9.19
CA ASN A 153 -1.45 8.58 9.45
C ASN A 153 -2.47 9.19 8.47
N PRO A 154 -3.72 9.34 8.90
CA PRO A 154 -4.79 9.86 8.05
C PRO A 154 -4.51 11.28 7.51
N PRO A 155 -4.99 11.57 6.28
CA PRO A 155 -5.84 10.75 5.42
C PRO A 155 -5.06 9.61 4.76
N SER A 156 -5.57 8.38 4.88
CA SER A 156 -4.93 7.15 4.42
C SER A 156 -5.68 6.51 3.26
N CYS A 157 -4.99 5.69 2.47
CA CYS A 157 -5.69 4.97 1.41
C CYS A 157 -6.63 3.90 2.01
N ALA A 158 -7.76 3.67 1.36
CA ALA A 158 -8.78 2.73 1.83
C ALA A 158 -8.24 1.29 1.97
N ARG A 159 -7.28 0.88 1.12
CA ARG A 159 -6.61 -0.42 1.24
C ARG A 159 -5.77 -0.55 2.53
N CYS A 160 -5.03 0.48 2.89
CA CYS A 160 -4.30 0.48 4.15
C CYS A 160 -5.26 0.50 5.34
N ALA A 161 -6.37 1.22 5.23
CA ALA A 161 -7.37 1.29 6.30
C ALA A 161 -7.99 -0.07 6.62
N ILE A 162 -8.36 -0.88 5.62
CA ILE A 162 -8.90 -2.23 5.85
C ILE A 162 -7.88 -3.19 6.46
N LEU A 163 -6.59 -2.91 6.31
CA LEU A 163 -5.52 -3.72 6.87
C LEU A 163 -5.10 -3.24 8.28
N ALA A 164 -5.43 -2.02 8.67
CA ALA A 164 -4.96 -1.43 9.93
C ALA A 164 -5.81 -1.79 11.15
N GLY A 165 -7.01 -2.33 10.97
CA GLY A 165 -7.94 -2.64 12.06
C GLY A 165 -7.66 -3.95 12.80
N ARG A 166 -6.49 -4.57 12.60
CA ARG A 166 -6.16 -5.88 13.18
C ARG A 166 -4.70 -5.99 13.60
N ILE A 167 -4.43 -6.98 14.44
CA ILE A 167 -3.08 -7.43 14.80
C ILE A 167 -2.57 -8.44 13.77
N TYR A 168 -1.28 -8.41 13.53
CA TYR A 168 -0.49 -9.36 12.75
C TYR A 168 0.54 -10.01 13.66
N ARG A 169 0.94 -11.24 13.35
CA ARG A 169 2.09 -11.87 14.00
C ARG A 169 3.38 -11.26 13.47
N ASP A 170 4.43 -11.33 14.25
CA ASP A 170 5.78 -10.86 13.90
C ASP A 170 6.32 -11.44 12.58
N LEU A 171 5.98 -12.70 12.27
CA LEU A 171 6.36 -13.38 11.03
C LEU A 171 5.37 -13.18 9.86
N ASP A 172 4.22 -12.53 10.09
CA ASP A 172 3.28 -12.25 9.02
C ASP A 172 3.85 -11.19 8.08
N ALA A 173 3.79 -11.45 6.77
CA ALA A 173 4.26 -10.50 5.77
C ALA A 173 3.49 -9.17 5.83
N PHE A 174 4.22 -8.06 5.83
CA PHE A 174 3.63 -6.74 5.76
C PHE A 174 3.13 -6.45 4.35
N GLN A 175 1.86 -6.78 4.12
CA GLN A 175 1.21 -6.54 2.83
C GLN A 175 1.17 -5.04 2.53
N ARG A 176 1.61 -4.65 1.35
CA ARG A 176 1.71 -3.27 0.90
C ARG A 176 1.33 -3.12 -0.57
N HIS A 177 1.08 -1.92 -0.98
CA HIS A 177 0.98 -1.49 -2.37
C HIS A 177 2.06 -0.41 -2.64
N PRO A 178 2.40 -0.14 -3.89
CA PRO A 178 3.32 0.95 -4.21
C PRO A 178 2.88 2.28 -3.57
N LEU A 179 3.84 3.07 -3.11
CA LEU A 179 3.61 4.33 -2.37
C LEU A 179 2.85 4.18 -1.04
N CYS A 180 2.82 2.97 -0.46
CA CYS A 180 2.27 2.75 0.87
C CYS A 180 3.18 3.38 1.92
N ASP A 181 2.68 4.31 2.70
CA ASP A 181 3.43 5.03 3.73
C ASP A 181 3.25 4.47 5.15
N CYS A 182 2.49 3.38 5.31
CA CYS A 182 2.28 2.74 6.60
C CYS A 182 3.57 2.15 7.16
N VAL A 183 3.71 2.17 8.48
CA VAL A 183 4.82 1.55 9.19
C VAL A 183 4.34 0.42 10.11
N MET A 184 5.25 -0.46 10.45
CA MET A 184 5.05 -1.54 11.41
C MET A 184 5.34 -1.02 12.83
N VAL A 185 4.44 -1.30 13.76
CA VAL A 185 4.61 -0.96 15.17
C VAL A 185 4.36 -2.20 16.01
N PRO A 186 5.35 -2.69 16.78
CA PRO A 186 5.18 -3.85 17.66
C PRO A 186 4.18 -3.53 18.76
N VAL A 187 3.40 -4.53 19.16
CA VAL A 187 2.39 -4.43 20.22
C VAL A 187 2.32 -5.73 21.02
N THR A 188 1.92 -5.61 22.27
CA THR A 188 1.76 -6.75 23.19
C THR A 188 0.42 -7.45 22.97
N SER A 189 -0.66 -6.68 22.80
CA SER A 189 -2.01 -7.22 22.59
C SER A 189 -2.86 -6.28 21.73
N TRP A 190 -4.03 -6.79 21.28
CA TRP A 190 -5.01 -5.95 20.59
C TRP A 190 -5.57 -4.87 21.50
N GLN A 191 -5.82 -5.21 22.79
CA GLN A 191 -6.35 -4.26 23.75
C GLN A 191 -5.38 -3.11 23.99
N ASP A 192 -4.10 -3.39 24.24
CA ASP A 192 -3.09 -2.36 24.44
C ASP A 192 -2.94 -1.48 23.20
N ALA A 193 -2.94 -2.07 22.01
CA ALA A 193 -2.88 -1.33 20.75
C ALA A 193 -4.11 -0.43 20.53
N HIS A 194 -5.29 -0.89 20.94
CA HIS A 194 -6.53 -0.13 20.87
C HIS A 194 -6.52 1.04 21.89
N ASP A 195 -6.13 0.77 23.13
CA ASP A 195 -6.12 1.74 24.21
C ASP A 195 -5.07 2.85 23.96
N GLU A 196 -3.94 2.50 23.33
CA GLU A 196 -2.94 3.46 22.85
C GLU A 196 -3.37 4.22 21.58
N GLY A 197 -4.53 3.88 21.00
CA GLY A 197 -5.04 4.52 19.78
C GLY A 197 -4.27 4.19 18.51
N LEU A 198 -3.54 3.05 18.50
CA LEU A 198 -2.79 2.57 17.33
C LEU A 198 -3.69 1.87 16.31
N ILE A 199 -4.85 1.38 16.75
CA ILE A 199 -5.86 0.74 15.90
C ILE A 199 -6.96 1.76 15.61
N VAL A 200 -7.19 2.03 14.33
CA VAL A 200 -8.24 2.95 13.88
C VAL A 200 -9.23 2.19 13.02
N SER A 201 -10.53 2.30 13.36
CA SER A 201 -11.60 1.69 12.57
C SER A 201 -11.68 2.33 11.18
N PRO A 202 -11.75 1.51 10.10
CA PRO A 202 -11.99 2.03 8.75
C PRO A 202 -13.29 2.84 8.63
N ALA A 203 -14.34 2.46 9.36
CA ALA A 203 -15.61 3.19 9.40
C ALA A 203 -15.42 4.62 9.96
N THR A 204 -14.70 4.75 11.08
CA THR A 204 -14.36 6.05 11.67
C THR A 204 -13.57 6.93 10.70
N LEU A 205 -12.63 6.36 9.95
CA LEU A 205 -11.88 7.10 8.94
C LEU A 205 -12.76 7.59 7.79
N LEU A 206 -13.72 6.77 7.36
CA LEU A 206 -14.70 7.17 6.34
C LEU A 206 -15.61 8.29 6.82
N GLU A 207 -16.18 8.17 8.01
CA GLU A 207 -17.04 9.18 8.63
C GLU A 207 -16.34 10.55 8.74
N ARG A 208 -15.04 10.53 9.07
CA ARG A 208 -14.22 11.74 9.18
C ARG A 208 -13.69 12.25 7.83
N GLY A 209 -14.04 11.63 6.69
CA GLY A 209 -13.51 11.98 5.39
C GLY A 209 -11.99 11.78 5.25
N GLN A 210 -11.43 10.85 6.02
CA GLN A 210 -9.99 10.59 6.11
C GLN A 210 -9.54 9.36 5.28
N LEU A 211 -10.41 8.86 4.39
CA LEU A 211 -10.05 7.82 3.41
C LEU A 211 -9.79 8.44 2.04
N ARG A 212 -8.76 7.94 1.37
CA ARG A 212 -8.41 8.27 -0.01
C ARG A 212 -8.58 7.06 -0.92
N GLY A 213 -8.84 7.31 -2.20
CA GLY A 213 -8.87 6.27 -3.24
C GLY A 213 -10.21 5.54 -3.39
N LEU A 214 -11.26 6.02 -2.74
CA LEU A 214 -12.63 5.61 -3.01
C LEU A 214 -13.27 6.53 -4.06
N SER A 215 -14.07 5.96 -4.96
CA SER A 215 -14.96 6.76 -5.80
C SER A 215 -16.18 7.20 -4.98
N LYS A 216 -16.92 8.20 -5.49
CA LYS A 216 -18.19 8.63 -4.85
C LYS A 216 -19.20 7.48 -4.72
N ALA A 217 -19.21 6.57 -5.69
CA ALA A 217 -20.08 5.39 -5.64
C ALA A 217 -19.61 4.37 -4.58
N ASP A 218 -18.27 4.19 -4.42
CA ASP A 218 -17.71 3.34 -3.38
C ASP A 218 -18.02 3.90 -1.98
N GLU A 219 -17.81 5.20 -1.77
CA GLU A 219 -18.17 5.86 -0.51
C GLU A 219 -19.65 5.71 -0.19
N ARG A 220 -20.52 5.92 -1.20
CA ARG A 220 -21.96 5.72 -1.06
C ARG A 220 -22.29 4.29 -0.68
N ALA A 221 -21.69 3.31 -1.36
CA ALA A 221 -21.93 1.90 -1.06
C ALA A 221 -21.56 1.55 0.40
N VAL A 222 -20.42 2.06 0.90
CA VAL A 222 -20.03 1.83 2.30
C VAL A 222 -20.96 2.57 3.27
N ARG A 223 -21.43 3.77 2.97
CA ARG A 223 -22.46 4.47 3.77
C ARG A 223 -23.79 3.74 3.78
N ASP A 224 -24.13 3.08 2.69
CA ASP A 224 -25.32 2.21 2.56
C ASP A 224 -25.11 0.84 3.22
N GLY A 225 -23.99 0.62 3.91
CA GLY A 225 -23.70 -0.56 4.72
C GLY A 225 -22.86 -1.64 4.02
N ALA A 226 -22.32 -1.36 2.82
CA ALA A 226 -21.42 -2.31 2.16
C ALA A 226 -20.12 -2.49 2.95
N ASP A 227 -19.58 -3.71 2.94
CA ASP A 227 -18.28 -4.02 3.51
C ASP A 227 -17.18 -3.28 2.75
N LEU A 228 -16.42 -2.44 3.45
CA LEU A 228 -15.34 -1.64 2.86
C LEU A 228 -14.29 -2.52 2.18
N GLY A 229 -13.96 -3.68 2.76
CA GLY A 229 -13.00 -4.62 2.17
C GLY A 229 -13.50 -5.18 0.85
N GLU A 230 -14.80 -5.54 0.76
CA GLU A 230 -15.42 -6.01 -0.48
C GLU A 230 -15.41 -4.92 -1.56
N VAL A 231 -15.73 -3.67 -1.20
CA VAL A 231 -15.72 -2.53 -2.11
C VAL A 231 -14.31 -2.25 -2.62
N VAL A 232 -13.33 -2.11 -1.74
CA VAL A 232 -11.92 -1.82 -2.08
C VAL A 232 -11.32 -2.92 -2.94
N ASN A 233 -11.58 -4.19 -2.62
CA ASN A 233 -11.08 -5.31 -3.40
C ASN A 233 -11.74 -5.42 -4.77
N ALA A 234 -13.03 -5.09 -4.87
CA ALA A 234 -13.75 -5.10 -6.14
C ALA A 234 -13.28 -3.99 -7.10
N THR A 235 -12.90 -2.83 -6.58
CA THR A 235 -12.39 -1.71 -7.38
C THR A 235 -10.91 -1.84 -7.70
N GLY A 236 -10.26 -2.80 -7.07
CA GLY A 236 -8.89 -3.20 -7.44
C GLY A 236 -7.81 -2.39 -6.84
N GLY A 237 -8.07 -1.49 -5.95
CA GLY A 237 -7.02 -0.60 -5.46
C GLY A 237 -5.96 -0.36 -6.54
N THR A 238 -5.26 0.67 -6.58
CA THR A 238 -4.42 1.13 -7.70
C THR A 238 -3.39 0.13 -8.27
N SER A 239 -3.28 -1.12 -7.76
CA SER A 239 -2.13 -1.98 -8.07
C SER A 239 -2.34 -3.49 -8.02
N ALA A 240 -3.58 -4.00 -7.97
CA ALA A 240 -3.75 -5.46 -8.03
C ALA A 240 -3.66 -5.98 -9.47
N PRO A 241 -2.71 -6.89 -9.78
CA PRO A 241 -2.66 -7.55 -11.09
C PRO A 241 -3.99 -8.27 -11.36
N GLY A 242 -4.53 -8.16 -12.57
CA GLY A 242 -5.72 -8.91 -13.00
C GLY A 242 -7.06 -8.23 -12.76
N ILE A 243 -7.09 -7.02 -12.19
CA ILE A 243 -8.32 -6.25 -12.12
C ILE A 243 -8.40 -5.36 -13.35
N THR A 244 -9.25 -5.73 -14.29
CA THR A 244 -9.48 -4.97 -15.50
C THR A 244 -10.08 -3.60 -15.14
N LYS A 245 -9.29 -2.56 -15.30
CA LYS A 245 -9.78 -1.20 -15.49
C LYS A 245 -10.52 -1.17 -16.83
N GLY A 246 -11.74 -1.63 -16.88
CA GLY A 246 -12.43 -1.69 -18.17
C GLY A 246 -13.93 -1.79 -18.03
N TYR A 247 -14.62 -1.25 -19.00
CA TYR A 247 -16.01 -1.53 -19.21
C TYR A 247 -16.14 -2.94 -19.85
N ARG A 248 -17.11 -3.72 -19.39
CA ARG A 248 -17.59 -4.89 -20.08
C ARG A 248 -18.95 -4.59 -20.68
N THR A 249 -19.27 -5.24 -21.76
CA THR A 249 -20.62 -5.21 -22.28
C THR A 249 -21.43 -6.28 -21.52
N ASP A 250 -22.58 -5.91 -20.98
CA ASP A 250 -23.51 -6.85 -20.37
C ASP A 250 -24.30 -7.64 -21.45
N LEU A 251 -25.20 -8.50 -21.00
CA LEU A 251 -26.03 -9.31 -21.91
C LEU A 251 -27.00 -8.47 -22.78
N PHE A 252 -27.17 -7.20 -22.45
CA PHE A 252 -28.06 -6.27 -23.16
C PHE A 252 -27.29 -5.23 -23.98
N GLY A 253 -25.98 -5.34 -24.09
CA GLY A 253 -25.15 -4.42 -24.86
C GLY A 253 -24.71 -3.16 -24.11
N HIS A 254 -25.04 -3.01 -22.81
CA HIS A 254 -24.63 -1.85 -22.03
C HIS A 254 -23.17 -1.97 -21.57
N ARG A 255 -22.48 -0.85 -21.52
CA ARG A 255 -21.13 -0.77 -20.95
C ARG A 255 -21.21 -0.74 -19.43
N VAL A 256 -20.72 -1.79 -18.78
CA VAL A 256 -20.74 -1.94 -17.32
C VAL A 256 -19.32 -2.05 -16.75
N LYS A 257 -19.08 -1.44 -15.61
CA LYS A 257 -17.87 -1.68 -14.82
C LYS A 257 -18.08 -2.93 -13.98
N ALA A 258 -17.22 -3.92 -14.18
CA ALA A 258 -17.27 -5.20 -13.49
C ALA A 258 -15.92 -5.52 -12.85
N THR A 259 -15.92 -6.48 -11.94
CA THR A 259 -14.71 -6.97 -11.28
C THR A 259 -14.61 -8.48 -11.40
N HIS A 260 -13.37 -8.97 -11.41
CA HIS A 260 -13.07 -10.40 -11.23
C HIS A 260 -12.89 -10.80 -9.77
N TYR A 261 -12.82 -9.83 -8.85
CA TYR A 261 -12.72 -10.13 -7.41
C TYR A 261 -13.96 -10.88 -6.94
N GLY A 262 -13.73 -11.97 -6.25
CA GLY A 262 -14.83 -12.81 -5.75
C GLY A 262 -15.52 -13.69 -6.80
N THR A 263 -15.05 -13.74 -8.06
CA THR A 263 -15.70 -14.53 -9.13
C THR A 263 -15.08 -15.92 -9.34
N THR A 264 -14.06 -16.28 -8.58
CA THR A 264 -13.46 -17.63 -8.67
C THR A 264 -14.39 -18.68 -8.06
N LYS A 265 -14.31 -19.93 -8.57
CA LYS A 265 -15.14 -21.04 -8.06
C LYS A 265 -15.05 -21.27 -6.55
N ARG A 266 -13.95 -20.84 -5.90
CA ARG A 266 -13.72 -20.99 -4.46
C ARG A 266 -14.31 -19.85 -3.63
N SER A 267 -14.64 -18.70 -4.23
CA SER A 267 -15.15 -17.55 -3.50
C SER A 267 -16.58 -17.75 -3.00
N ALA A 268 -16.90 -17.15 -1.86
CA ALA A 268 -18.24 -17.25 -1.25
C ALA A 268 -19.32 -16.69 -2.19
N TRP A 269 -19.05 -15.52 -2.81
CA TRP A 269 -20.02 -14.93 -3.74
C TRP A 269 -20.30 -15.84 -4.94
N ARG A 270 -19.28 -16.45 -5.55
CA ARG A 270 -19.45 -17.33 -6.71
C ARG A 270 -20.20 -18.62 -6.34
N LYS A 271 -19.94 -19.16 -5.15
CA LYS A 271 -20.68 -20.32 -4.64
C LYS A 271 -22.18 -20.02 -4.46
N ALA A 272 -22.49 -18.82 -3.92
CA ALA A 272 -23.87 -18.36 -3.75
C ALA A 272 -24.53 -17.96 -5.10
N ASN A 273 -23.76 -17.67 -6.13
CA ASN A 273 -24.25 -17.19 -7.43
C ASN A 273 -23.63 -18.01 -8.59
N PRO A 274 -23.90 -19.33 -8.71
CA PRO A 274 -23.22 -20.21 -9.66
C PRO A 274 -23.47 -19.88 -11.14
N SER A 275 -24.61 -19.28 -11.46
CA SER A 275 -24.99 -18.86 -12.82
C SER A 275 -24.42 -17.48 -13.21
N ARG A 276 -23.89 -16.69 -12.27
CA ARG A 276 -23.41 -15.34 -12.53
C ARG A 276 -21.90 -15.36 -12.78
N LEU A 277 -21.50 -14.93 -13.97
CA LEU A 277 -20.09 -14.84 -14.37
C LEU A 277 -19.46 -13.48 -14.12
N VAL A 278 -20.29 -12.45 -13.90
CA VAL A 278 -19.88 -11.05 -13.80
C VAL A 278 -20.35 -10.50 -12.47
N ARG A 279 -19.45 -9.91 -11.70
CA ARG A 279 -19.73 -9.16 -10.49
C ARG A 279 -19.64 -7.67 -10.81
N LEU A 280 -20.77 -6.96 -10.74
CA LEU A 280 -20.81 -5.52 -11.01
C LEU A 280 -20.14 -4.74 -9.89
N ARG A 281 -19.50 -3.64 -10.25
CA ARG A 281 -18.91 -2.69 -9.29
C ARG A 281 -19.98 -1.71 -8.78
N PRO A 282 -19.74 -1.08 -7.60
CA PRO A 282 -20.69 -0.12 -7.03
C PRO A 282 -21.13 0.97 -7.99
N GLU A 283 -20.22 1.52 -8.82
CA GLU A 283 -20.58 2.55 -9.80
C GLU A 283 -21.70 2.07 -10.74
N THR A 284 -21.53 0.89 -11.34
CA THR A 284 -22.55 0.33 -12.23
C THR A 284 -23.84 0.00 -11.50
N ILE A 285 -23.75 -0.48 -10.26
CA ILE A 285 -24.94 -0.79 -9.45
C ILE A 285 -25.79 0.46 -9.27
N TYR A 286 -25.19 1.59 -8.90
CA TYR A 286 -25.92 2.85 -8.75
C TYR A 286 -26.39 3.45 -10.06
N ASP A 287 -25.68 3.22 -11.17
CA ASP A 287 -26.07 3.70 -12.49
C ASP A 287 -27.32 2.98 -13.02
N ILE A 288 -27.47 1.67 -12.71
CA ILE A 288 -28.58 0.85 -13.24
C ILE A 288 -29.74 0.70 -12.25
N ALA A 289 -29.55 1.03 -10.98
CA ALA A 289 -30.58 0.93 -9.96
C ALA A 289 -31.71 1.93 -10.23
N ARG A 290 -32.96 1.47 -10.15
CA ARG A 290 -34.15 2.30 -10.37
C ARG A 290 -34.39 3.31 -9.24
N ASP A 291 -34.03 2.91 -8.04
CA ASP A 291 -34.15 3.68 -6.80
C ASP A 291 -33.15 3.19 -5.76
N HIS A 292 -33.16 3.80 -4.56
CA HIS A 292 -32.27 3.42 -3.48
C HIS A 292 -32.51 1.99 -2.98
N SER A 293 -33.77 1.54 -2.90
CA SER A 293 -34.10 0.18 -2.46
C SER A 293 -33.57 -0.86 -3.45
N ASP A 294 -33.65 -0.57 -4.74
CA ASP A 294 -33.09 -1.43 -5.78
C ASP A 294 -31.56 -1.44 -5.73
N ALA A 295 -30.92 -0.31 -5.44
CA ALA A 295 -29.47 -0.26 -5.22
C ALA A 295 -29.05 -1.16 -4.05
N ILE A 296 -29.72 -1.11 -2.90
CA ILE A 296 -29.49 -1.98 -1.75
C ILE A 296 -29.66 -3.46 -2.12
N ARG A 297 -30.73 -3.77 -2.86
CA ARG A 297 -30.98 -5.15 -3.35
C ARG A 297 -29.83 -5.63 -4.26
N LEU A 298 -29.35 -4.77 -5.15
CA LEU A 298 -28.25 -5.09 -6.05
C LEU A 298 -26.92 -5.22 -5.29
N LEU A 299 -26.63 -4.35 -4.32
CA LEU A 299 -25.43 -4.47 -3.48
C LEU A 299 -25.41 -5.81 -2.74
N ARG A 300 -26.54 -6.29 -2.20
CA ARG A 300 -26.67 -7.64 -1.61
C ARG A 300 -26.45 -8.72 -2.65
N LEU A 301 -27.10 -8.62 -3.80
CA LEU A 301 -26.97 -9.59 -4.89
C LEU A 301 -25.54 -9.76 -5.37
N TYR A 302 -24.76 -8.68 -5.40
CA TYR A 302 -23.37 -8.69 -5.77
C TYR A 302 -22.40 -8.88 -4.59
N GLY A 303 -22.93 -9.16 -3.36
CA GLY A 303 -22.15 -9.57 -2.20
C GLY A 303 -21.32 -8.45 -1.58
N TYR A 304 -21.79 -7.21 -1.68
CA TYR A 304 -21.21 -6.05 -0.98
C TYR A 304 -21.87 -5.83 0.39
N LEU A 305 -23.14 -6.19 0.51
CA LEU A 305 -23.89 -6.23 1.76
C LEU A 305 -24.10 -7.68 2.19
N LYS A 306 -23.98 -7.92 3.49
CA LYS A 306 -24.34 -9.21 4.11
C LYS A 306 -25.83 -9.30 4.37
#